data_56ac1946ebd17078bb176ad60069edb8
#
_entry.id   56ac1946ebd17078bb176ad60069edb8
#
_cell.length_a   1.000
_cell.length_b   1.000
_cell.length_c   1.000
_cell.angle_alpha   90.00
_cell.angle_beta   90.00
_cell.angle_gamma   90.00
#
_symmetry.space_group_name_H-M   'P 1'
#
loop_
_entity.id
_entity.type
_entity.pdbx_description
1 polymer ?
#
loop_
_entity_poly.entity_id
_entity_poly.type
_entity_poly.pdbx_seq_one_letter_code
_entity_poly.pdbx_strand_id
1 'polypeptide(L)'
;MRAVLDACVLFPTVLREILIDTAAAGLFQPVWSRRILDEWRHAATRQGAEAGVEIALLESRFPQALVEPGQAAGGLDLPDPADRHVVECALAAGADRVITANLRDFPSRALASVGLRAIHPDEFLRDLYLRAPDTVLAAIEATEARARAAGGELGRKELMRRARLPRLAKAIARLESPETATFPSHSADTFPRRGQD
;
A
#
# COMPACT_ATOMS: atom_id res chain seq x y z
N MET A 1 -4.44 -2.47 -12.35
CA MET A 1 -5.14 -1.98 -11.15
C MET A 1 -4.75 -0.52 -10.92
N ARG A 2 -5.74 0.36 -10.80
CA ARG A 2 -5.53 1.77 -10.42
C ARG A 2 -5.93 1.98 -8.96
N ALA A 3 -5.16 2.76 -8.21
CA ALA A 3 -5.41 3.03 -6.81
C ALA A 3 -5.18 4.50 -6.48
N VAL A 4 -6.16 5.14 -5.85
CA VAL A 4 -5.99 6.48 -5.30
C VAL A 4 -5.14 6.38 -4.05
N LEU A 5 -4.12 7.23 -3.94
CA LEU A 5 -3.32 7.41 -2.74
C LEU A 5 -3.82 8.65 -2.01
N ASP A 6 -4.44 8.44 -0.86
CA ASP A 6 -4.91 9.51 0.02
C ASP A 6 -3.73 10.30 0.63
N ALA A 7 -3.95 11.56 0.98
CA ALA A 7 -2.94 12.43 1.59
C ALA A 7 -2.30 11.82 2.84
N CYS A 8 -3.06 11.07 3.64
CA CYS A 8 -2.58 10.42 4.86
C CYS A 8 -1.55 9.30 4.62
N VAL A 9 -1.44 8.75 3.39
CA VAL A 9 -0.43 7.77 3.01
C VAL A 9 0.70 8.39 2.17
N LEU A 10 0.48 9.56 1.57
CA LEU A 10 1.52 10.33 0.87
C LEU A 10 2.39 11.13 1.83
N PHE A 11 1.83 11.62 2.93
CA PHE A 11 2.53 12.44 3.91
C PHE A 11 3.68 11.71 4.62
N PRO A 12 3.54 10.45 5.15
CA PRO A 12 4.63 9.76 5.82
C PRO A 12 5.68 9.27 4.82
N THR A 13 6.89 9.83 4.88
CA THR A 13 7.97 9.59 3.90
C THR A 13 8.26 8.11 3.65
N VAL A 14 8.47 7.32 4.70
CA VAL A 14 8.81 5.89 4.55
C VAL A 14 7.70 5.11 3.86
N LEU A 15 6.44 5.33 4.26
CA LEU A 15 5.30 4.65 3.65
C LEU A 15 5.13 5.06 2.19
N ARG A 16 5.21 6.38 1.92
CA ARG A 16 5.14 6.93 0.56
C ARG A 16 6.19 6.30 -0.34
N GLU A 17 7.45 6.25 0.07
CA GLU A 17 8.53 5.71 -0.75
C GLU A 17 8.30 4.24 -1.13
N ILE A 18 7.90 3.39 -0.19
CA ILE A 18 7.57 1.99 -0.48
C ILE A 18 6.41 1.89 -1.47
N LEU A 19 5.33 2.67 -1.28
CA LEU A 19 4.17 2.68 -2.18
C LEU A 19 4.57 3.14 -3.59
N ILE A 20 5.34 4.21 -3.69
CA ILE A 20 5.75 4.79 -4.95
C ILE A 20 6.73 3.89 -5.71
N ASP A 21 7.66 3.23 -5.04
CA ASP A 21 8.57 2.29 -5.69
C ASP A 21 7.86 1.03 -6.17
N THR A 22 6.89 0.51 -5.40
CA THR A 22 6.06 -0.60 -5.87
C THR A 22 5.18 -0.21 -7.07
N ALA A 23 4.68 1.03 -7.11
CA ALA A 23 3.96 1.57 -8.26
C ALA A 23 4.88 1.74 -9.48
N ALA A 24 6.09 2.28 -9.29
CA ALA A 24 7.08 2.44 -10.36
C ALA A 24 7.53 1.11 -10.96
N ALA A 25 7.55 0.05 -10.15
CA ALA A 25 7.78 -1.32 -10.62
C ALA A 25 6.57 -1.95 -11.33
N GLY A 26 5.47 -1.21 -11.52
CA GLY A 26 4.32 -1.63 -12.31
C GLY A 26 3.28 -2.47 -11.55
N LEU A 27 3.39 -2.64 -10.23
CA LEU A 27 2.43 -3.45 -9.47
C LEU A 27 1.05 -2.80 -9.41
N PHE A 28 0.97 -1.47 -9.48
CA PHE A 28 -0.27 -0.72 -9.63
C PHE A 28 0.00 0.65 -10.25
N GLN A 29 -1.06 1.32 -10.71
CA GLN A 29 -1.02 2.70 -11.19
C GLN A 29 -1.52 3.64 -10.09
N PRO A 30 -0.69 4.50 -9.52
CA PRO A 30 -1.10 5.45 -8.50
C PRO A 30 -1.90 6.58 -9.14
N VAL A 31 -2.86 7.11 -8.39
CA VAL A 31 -3.66 8.27 -8.81
C VAL A 31 -3.86 9.21 -7.63
N TRP A 32 -3.93 10.49 -7.92
CA TRP A 32 -4.27 11.55 -6.96
C TRP A 32 -4.90 12.74 -7.68
N SER A 33 -5.56 13.59 -6.91
CA SER A 33 -6.03 14.90 -7.38
C SER A 33 -5.13 16.01 -6.85
N ARG A 34 -5.28 17.22 -7.42
CA ARG A 34 -4.60 18.41 -6.89
C ARG A 34 -4.94 18.64 -5.42
N ARG A 35 -6.20 18.45 -5.03
CA ARG A 35 -6.64 18.62 -3.65
C ARG A 35 -5.94 17.65 -2.69
N ILE A 36 -5.77 16.39 -3.06
CA ILE A 36 -5.01 15.41 -2.25
C ILE A 36 -3.57 15.88 -2.04
N LEU A 37 -2.90 16.38 -3.09
CA LEU A 37 -1.55 16.93 -2.99
C LEU A 37 -1.49 18.20 -2.12
N ASP A 38 -2.50 19.03 -2.17
CA ASP A 38 -2.60 20.24 -1.35
C ASP A 38 -2.82 19.88 0.13
N GLU A 39 -3.62 18.86 0.43
CA GLU A 39 -3.78 18.35 1.79
C GLU A 39 -2.47 17.78 2.34
N TRP A 40 -1.71 17.05 1.54
CA TRP A 40 -0.35 16.64 1.92
C TRP A 40 0.55 17.86 2.17
N ARG A 41 0.56 18.87 1.30
CA ARG A 41 1.34 20.10 1.48
C ARG A 41 0.97 20.80 2.80
N HIS A 42 -0.32 20.94 3.09
CA HIS A 42 -0.81 21.54 4.34
C HIS A 42 -0.39 20.72 5.58
N ALA A 43 -0.45 19.38 5.50
CA ALA A 43 -0.02 18.53 6.59
C ALA A 43 1.48 18.67 6.87
N ALA A 44 2.31 18.76 5.82
CA ALA A 44 3.75 18.98 5.95
C ALA A 44 4.05 20.34 6.60
N THR A 45 3.42 21.42 6.11
CA THR A 45 3.60 22.78 6.64
C THR A 45 3.25 22.87 8.14
N ARG A 46 2.18 22.20 8.57
CA ARG A 46 1.80 22.15 10.00
C ARG A 46 2.84 21.46 10.89
N GLN A 47 3.71 20.63 10.30
CA GLN A 47 4.80 19.95 11.02
C GLN A 47 6.17 20.63 10.75
N GLY A 48 6.17 21.84 10.19
CA GLY A 48 7.40 22.59 9.92
C GLY A 48 8.24 22.01 8.77
N ALA A 49 7.62 21.19 7.88
CA ALA A 49 8.26 20.62 6.71
C ALA A 49 7.67 21.20 5.42
N GLU A 50 8.43 21.10 4.34
CA GLU A 50 8.00 21.49 2.99
C GLU A 50 7.88 20.24 2.12
N ALA A 51 6.76 20.12 1.40
CA ALA A 51 6.50 18.98 0.51
C ALA A 51 6.57 19.36 -0.98
N GLY A 52 6.93 20.61 -1.30
CA GLY A 52 6.88 21.11 -2.67
C GLY A 52 7.78 20.35 -3.63
N VAL A 53 9.00 20.05 -3.21
CA VAL A 53 9.99 19.31 -4.02
C VAL A 53 9.56 17.87 -4.22
N GLU A 54 9.11 17.19 -3.15
CA GLU A 54 8.65 15.81 -3.22
C GLU A 54 7.41 15.66 -4.10
N ILE A 55 6.47 16.62 -4.03
CA ILE A 55 5.30 16.66 -4.90
C ILE A 55 5.71 16.81 -6.37
N ALA A 56 6.62 17.74 -6.68
CA ALA A 56 7.11 17.95 -8.04
C ALA A 56 7.81 16.69 -8.60
N LEU A 57 8.64 16.04 -7.78
CA LEU A 57 9.28 14.77 -8.16
C LEU A 57 8.26 13.67 -8.41
N LEU A 58 7.23 13.58 -7.57
CA LEU A 58 6.16 12.61 -7.71
C LEU A 58 5.37 12.83 -9.00
N GLU A 59 4.99 14.07 -9.31
CA GLU A 59 4.29 14.43 -10.54
C GLU A 59 5.16 14.16 -11.78
N SER A 60 6.45 14.45 -11.72
CA SER A 60 7.41 14.14 -12.80
C SER A 60 7.54 12.63 -13.04
N ARG A 61 7.57 11.84 -11.97
CA ARG A 61 7.70 10.37 -12.04
C ARG A 61 6.43 9.68 -12.56
N PHE A 62 5.26 10.27 -12.28
CA PHE A 62 3.95 9.74 -12.67
C PHE A 62 3.08 10.81 -13.35
N PRO A 63 3.43 11.24 -14.57
CA PRO A 63 2.73 12.34 -15.25
C PRO A 63 1.25 12.07 -15.54
N GLN A 64 0.83 10.80 -15.51
CA GLN A 64 -0.57 10.40 -15.74
C GLN A 64 -1.35 10.13 -14.45
N ALA A 65 -0.74 10.35 -13.28
CA ALA A 65 -1.39 10.06 -11.99
C ALA A 65 -2.28 11.20 -11.51
N LEU A 66 -2.05 12.43 -12.00
CA LEU A 66 -2.89 13.57 -11.66
C LEU A 66 -4.21 13.48 -12.42
N VAL A 67 -5.31 13.49 -11.69
CA VAL A 67 -6.67 13.42 -12.22
C VAL A 67 -7.49 14.61 -11.72
N GLU A 68 -8.25 15.21 -12.60
CA GLU A 68 -9.25 16.22 -12.23
C GLU A 68 -10.56 15.50 -11.83
N PRO A 69 -10.95 15.57 -10.55
CA PRO A 69 -12.16 14.91 -10.08
C PRO A 69 -13.42 15.63 -10.60
N GLY A 70 -14.44 14.82 -10.92
CA GLY A 70 -15.78 15.32 -11.17
C GLY A 70 -16.58 15.49 -9.87
N GLN A 71 -17.91 15.52 -10.00
CA GLN A 71 -18.86 15.60 -8.87
C GLN A 71 -19.71 14.33 -8.75
N ALA A 72 -19.20 13.19 -9.22
CA ALA A 72 -19.95 11.94 -9.31
C ALA A 72 -20.30 11.32 -7.93
N ALA A 73 -19.64 11.74 -6.85
CA ALA A 73 -19.89 11.26 -5.50
C ALA A 73 -20.90 12.13 -4.70
N GLY A 74 -21.61 13.05 -5.36
CA GLY A 74 -22.48 14.03 -4.70
C GLY A 74 -23.57 13.47 -3.79
N GLY A 75 -24.03 12.23 -4.04
CA GLY A 75 -25.03 11.53 -3.23
C GLY A 75 -24.47 10.48 -2.26
N LEU A 76 -23.16 10.35 -2.15
CA LEU A 76 -22.54 9.35 -1.28
C LEU A 76 -22.58 9.81 0.18
N ASP A 77 -23.08 8.93 1.06
CA ASP A 77 -23.11 9.16 2.50
C ASP A 77 -21.76 8.77 3.11
N LEU A 78 -20.92 9.78 3.39
CA LEU A 78 -19.62 9.64 4.06
C LEU A 78 -19.68 10.31 5.43
N PRO A 79 -18.99 9.74 6.44
CA PRO A 79 -18.89 10.34 7.79
C PRO A 79 -18.34 11.76 7.78
N ASP A 80 -17.32 12.01 6.95
CA ASP A 80 -16.81 13.35 6.66
C ASP A 80 -17.06 13.71 5.19
N PRO A 81 -17.92 14.71 4.91
CA PRO A 81 -18.13 15.20 3.56
C PRO A 81 -16.87 15.78 2.91
N ALA A 82 -15.86 16.18 3.70
CA ALA A 82 -14.60 16.69 3.19
C ALA A 82 -13.82 15.61 2.42
N ASP A 83 -13.97 14.33 2.76
CA ASP A 83 -13.29 13.21 2.10
C ASP A 83 -13.91 12.78 0.77
N ARG A 84 -15.04 13.37 0.39
CA ARG A 84 -15.74 13.07 -0.88
C ARG A 84 -14.84 13.22 -2.10
N HIS A 85 -13.95 14.20 -2.12
CA HIS A 85 -13.04 14.45 -3.24
C HIS A 85 -12.09 13.27 -3.52
N VAL A 86 -11.76 12.44 -2.51
CA VAL A 86 -10.95 11.22 -2.69
C VAL A 86 -11.73 10.18 -3.48
N VAL A 87 -13.02 10.03 -3.18
CA VAL A 87 -13.93 9.16 -3.92
C VAL A 87 -14.15 9.68 -5.34
N GLU A 88 -14.36 10.97 -5.51
CA GLU A 88 -14.49 11.61 -6.82
C GLU A 88 -13.26 11.44 -7.69
N CYS A 89 -12.07 11.54 -7.09
CA CYS A 89 -10.80 11.24 -7.77
C CYS A 89 -10.76 9.77 -8.23
N ALA A 90 -11.17 8.84 -7.38
CA ALA A 90 -11.20 7.43 -7.73
C ALA A 90 -12.16 7.12 -8.89
N LEU A 91 -13.35 7.69 -8.86
CA LEU A 91 -14.36 7.52 -9.91
C LEU A 91 -13.89 8.11 -11.24
N ALA A 92 -13.34 9.33 -11.23
CA ALA A 92 -12.82 10.00 -12.42
C ALA A 92 -11.63 9.25 -13.04
N ALA A 93 -10.79 8.62 -12.21
CA ALA A 93 -9.66 7.81 -12.64
C ALA A 93 -10.06 6.41 -13.12
N GLY A 94 -11.30 5.95 -12.90
CA GLY A 94 -11.65 4.54 -13.06
C GLY A 94 -10.82 3.62 -12.15
N ALA A 95 -10.47 4.13 -10.97
CA ALA A 95 -9.77 3.33 -9.96
C ALA A 95 -10.78 2.42 -9.23
N ASP A 96 -10.29 1.30 -8.73
CA ASP A 96 -11.09 0.35 -7.96
C ASP A 96 -10.69 0.34 -6.46
N ARG A 97 -9.65 1.08 -6.10
CA ARG A 97 -9.09 1.14 -4.73
C ARG A 97 -8.82 2.57 -4.28
N VAL A 98 -9.08 2.80 -3.01
CA VAL A 98 -8.59 3.95 -2.24
C VAL A 98 -7.64 3.44 -1.17
N ILE A 99 -6.38 3.84 -1.21
CA ILE A 99 -5.38 3.46 -0.20
C ILE A 99 -5.35 4.57 0.84
N THR A 100 -5.82 4.26 2.03
CA THR A 100 -5.94 5.20 3.15
C THR A 100 -5.65 4.54 4.48
N ALA A 101 -5.04 5.28 5.40
CA ALA A 101 -4.88 4.85 6.80
C ALA A 101 -6.16 5.09 7.63
N ASN A 102 -7.11 5.85 7.09
CA ASN A 102 -8.31 6.31 7.79
C ASN A 102 -9.58 5.59 7.27
N LEU A 103 -9.62 4.27 7.39
CA LEU A 103 -10.73 3.44 6.85
C LEU A 103 -12.12 3.80 7.39
N ARG A 104 -12.21 4.40 8.59
CA ARG A 104 -13.48 4.77 9.21
C ARG A 104 -14.25 5.84 8.43
N ASP A 105 -13.53 6.70 7.69
CA ASP A 105 -14.12 7.79 6.91
C ASP A 105 -14.60 7.30 5.53
N PHE A 106 -14.28 6.04 5.20
CA PHE A 106 -14.64 5.38 3.93
C PHE A 106 -15.42 4.08 4.18
N PRO A 107 -16.69 4.14 4.62
CA PRO A 107 -17.47 2.96 4.94
C PRO A 107 -17.63 2.02 3.74
N SER A 108 -17.33 0.73 3.95
CA SER A 108 -17.33 -0.27 2.88
C SER A 108 -18.66 -0.35 2.12
N ARG A 109 -19.80 -0.16 2.82
CA ARG A 109 -21.14 -0.18 2.19
C ARG A 109 -21.32 1.00 1.23
N ALA A 110 -20.88 2.20 1.64
CA ALA A 110 -20.99 3.40 0.80
C ALA A 110 -20.09 3.25 -0.43
N LEU A 111 -18.84 2.84 -0.26
CA LEU A 111 -17.91 2.67 -1.38
C LEU A 111 -18.32 1.55 -2.33
N ALA A 112 -18.84 0.43 -1.82
CA ALA A 112 -19.31 -0.69 -2.65
C ALA A 112 -20.43 -0.29 -3.60
N SER A 113 -21.30 0.69 -3.22
CA SER A 113 -22.37 1.18 -4.08
C SER A 113 -21.88 1.89 -5.36
N VAL A 114 -20.61 2.32 -5.35
CA VAL A 114 -19.94 2.97 -6.49
C VAL A 114 -18.76 2.14 -7.04
N GLY A 115 -18.68 0.86 -6.67
CA GLY A 115 -17.67 -0.08 -7.16
C GLY A 115 -16.26 0.14 -6.59
N LEU A 116 -16.14 0.85 -5.47
CA LEU A 116 -14.86 1.16 -4.83
C LEU A 116 -14.64 0.34 -3.55
N ARG A 117 -13.37 0.19 -3.18
CA ARG A 117 -12.95 -0.36 -1.90
C ARG A 117 -11.83 0.47 -1.28
N ALA A 118 -12.00 0.90 -0.03
CA ALA A 118 -10.91 1.42 0.76
C ALA A 118 -10.08 0.27 1.36
N ILE A 119 -8.76 0.42 1.37
CA ILE A 119 -7.84 -0.58 1.90
C ILE A 119 -6.70 0.11 2.65
N HIS A 120 -6.34 -0.45 3.81
CA HIS A 120 -5.22 0.05 4.59
C HIS A 120 -3.89 -0.24 3.86
N PRO A 121 -2.91 0.67 3.84
CA PRO A 121 -1.64 0.48 3.12
C PRO A 121 -0.88 -0.79 3.54
N ASP A 122 -0.94 -1.18 4.81
CA ASP A 122 -0.34 -2.42 5.31
C ASP A 122 -0.95 -3.68 4.69
N GLU A 123 -2.28 -3.71 4.55
CA GLU A 123 -2.99 -4.80 3.87
C GLU A 123 -2.68 -4.79 2.37
N PHE A 124 -2.72 -3.62 1.75
CA PHE A 124 -2.44 -3.46 0.33
C PHE A 124 -1.02 -3.93 -0.04
N LEU A 125 0.00 -3.46 0.67
CA LEU A 125 1.39 -3.85 0.43
C LEU A 125 1.64 -5.33 0.75
N ARG A 126 0.99 -5.89 1.78
CA ARG A 126 1.02 -7.33 2.04
C ARG A 126 0.45 -8.13 0.87
N ASP A 127 -0.66 -7.71 0.31
CA ASP A 127 -1.30 -8.40 -0.82
C ASP A 127 -0.45 -8.30 -2.10
N LEU A 128 0.25 -7.18 -2.31
CA LEU A 128 1.24 -7.04 -3.37
C LEU A 128 2.44 -7.95 -3.14
N TYR A 129 2.96 -8.01 -1.90
CA TYR A 129 4.07 -8.88 -1.53
C TYR A 129 3.78 -10.36 -1.77
N LEU A 130 2.58 -10.83 -1.44
CA LEU A 130 2.18 -12.22 -1.69
C LEU A 130 2.10 -12.58 -3.18
N ARG A 131 1.98 -11.59 -4.08
CA ARG A 131 1.94 -11.79 -5.53
C ARG A 131 3.29 -11.58 -6.20
N ALA A 132 4.11 -10.67 -5.67
CA ALA A 132 5.38 -10.26 -6.24
C ALA A 132 6.38 -9.94 -5.10
N PRO A 133 6.85 -10.95 -4.36
CA PRO A 133 7.67 -10.76 -3.18
C PRO A 133 8.96 -9.99 -3.47
N ASP A 134 9.69 -10.36 -4.51
CA ASP A 134 10.98 -9.75 -4.84
C ASP A 134 10.84 -8.26 -5.18
N THR A 135 9.76 -7.89 -5.87
CA THR A 135 9.51 -6.48 -6.24
C THR A 135 9.22 -5.62 -5.01
N VAL A 136 8.43 -6.13 -4.07
CA VAL A 136 8.13 -5.40 -2.83
C VAL A 136 9.35 -5.34 -1.91
N LEU A 137 10.14 -6.41 -1.83
CA LEU A 137 11.41 -6.41 -1.10
C LEU A 137 12.39 -5.40 -1.68
N ALA A 138 12.54 -5.33 -2.99
CA ALA A 138 13.40 -4.34 -3.65
C ALA A 138 12.97 -2.89 -3.33
N ALA A 139 11.67 -2.60 -3.28
CA ALA A 139 11.17 -1.29 -2.88
C ALA A 139 11.51 -0.93 -1.42
N ILE A 140 11.41 -1.92 -0.52
CA ILE A 140 11.79 -1.77 0.88
C ILE A 140 13.30 -1.51 1.01
N GLU A 141 14.14 -2.30 0.32
CA GLU A 141 15.60 -2.16 0.32
C GLU A 141 16.04 -0.81 -0.25
N ALA A 142 15.40 -0.36 -1.32
CA ALA A 142 15.66 0.97 -1.89
C ALA A 142 15.32 2.08 -0.88
N THR A 143 14.22 1.94 -0.14
CA THR A 143 13.84 2.89 0.92
C THR A 143 14.82 2.86 2.09
N GLU A 144 15.30 1.67 2.51
CA GLU A 144 16.37 1.52 3.51
C GLU A 144 17.65 2.21 3.07
N ALA A 145 18.04 2.02 1.81
CA ALA A 145 19.25 2.62 1.24
C ALA A 145 19.17 4.16 1.24
N ARG A 146 18.02 4.74 0.84
CA ARG A 146 17.82 6.19 0.90
C ARG A 146 17.84 6.74 2.32
N ALA A 147 17.21 6.06 3.26
CA ALA A 147 17.23 6.45 4.67
C ALA A 147 18.66 6.44 5.22
N ARG A 148 19.47 5.44 4.87
CA ARG A 148 20.87 5.34 5.27
C ARG A 148 21.73 6.43 4.64
N ALA A 149 21.53 6.72 3.35
CA ALA A 149 22.21 7.81 2.65
C ALA A 149 21.92 9.20 3.24
N ALA A 150 20.71 9.37 3.82
CA ALA A 150 20.31 10.59 4.54
C ALA A 150 20.84 10.65 6.00
N GLY A 151 21.75 9.76 6.39
CA GLY A 151 22.34 9.72 7.73
C GLY A 151 21.51 9.00 8.79
N GLY A 152 20.46 8.30 8.40
CA GLY A 152 19.61 7.50 9.29
C GLY A 152 20.11 6.06 9.40
N GLU A 153 20.26 5.54 10.62
CA GLU A 153 20.45 4.11 10.86
C GLU A 153 19.09 3.40 10.97
N LEU A 154 18.38 3.29 9.85
CA LEU A 154 17.08 2.64 9.80
C LEU A 154 17.23 1.22 9.25
N GLY A 155 17.26 0.24 10.14
CA GLY A 155 17.12 -1.16 9.73
C GLY A 155 15.66 -1.51 9.38
N ARG A 156 15.45 -2.61 8.64
CA ARG A 156 14.14 -3.06 8.12
C ARG A 156 13.04 -3.07 9.20
N LYS A 157 13.31 -3.59 10.39
CA LYS A 157 12.34 -3.65 11.49
C LYS A 157 11.83 -2.27 11.89
N GLU A 158 12.73 -1.31 12.05
CA GLU A 158 12.38 0.05 12.44
C GLU A 158 11.67 0.78 11.28
N LEU A 159 12.08 0.55 10.04
CA LEU A 159 11.43 1.07 8.85
C LEU A 159 9.96 0.60 8.78
N MET A 160 9.70 -0.71 8.96
CA MET A 160 8.35 -1.27 8.99
C MET A 160 7.51 -0.67 10.13
N ARG A 161 8.12 -0.45 11.29
CA ARG A 161 7.45 0.18 12.44
C ARG A 161 7.05 1.63 12.13
N ARG A 162 7.94 2.43 11.56
CA ARG A 162 7.67 3.83 11.15
C ARG A 162 6.61 3.91 10.07
N ALA A 163 6.65 3.03 9.10
CA ALA A 163 5.64 2.93 8.05
C ALA A 163 4.30 2.34 8.53
N ARG A 164 4.23 1.84 9.77
CA ARG A 164 3.04 1.16 10.33
C ARG A 164 2.57 -0.03 9.47
N LEU A 165 3.52 -0.92 9.11
CA LEU A 165 3.31 -2.08 8.25
C LEU A 165 3.52 -3.43 8.98
N PRO A 166 2.81 -3.71 10.09
CA PRO A 166 3.03 -4.92 10.88
C PRO A 166 2.60 -6.21 10.17
N ARG A 167 1.55 -6.16 9.33
CA ARG A 167 1.08 -7.34 8.58
C ARG A 167 2.05 -7.70 7.46
N LEU A 168 2.58 -6.71 6.75
CA LEU A 168 3.62 -6.90 5.75
C LEU A 168 4.89 -7.47 6.41
N ALA A 169 5.35 -6.86 7.52
CA ALA A 169 6.51 -7.36 8.26
C ALA A 169 6.37 -8.82 8.68
N LYS A 170 5.18 -9.21 9.17
CA LYS A 170 4.88 -10.60 9.53
C LYS A 170 4.86 -11.54 8.31
N ALA A 171 4.36 -11.08 7.17
CA ALA A 171 4.35 -11.88 5.94
C ALA A 171 5.78 -12.13 5.43
N ILE A 172 6.64 -11.10 5.45
CA ILE A 172 8.05 -11.22 5.09
C ILE A 172 8.76 -12.24 6.00
N ALA A 173 8.64 -12.07 7.32
CA ALA A 173 9.27 -12.97 8.28
C ALA A 173 8.85 -14.44 8.12
N ARG A 174 7.60 -14.70 7.72
CA ARG A 174 7.11 -16.06 7.50
C ARG A 174 7.72 -16.73 6.26
N LEU A 175 7.95 -15.99 5.19
CA LEU A 175 8.54 -16.53 3.96
C LEU A 175 10.06 -16.63 4.04
N GLU A 176 10.71 -15.80 4.87
CA GLU A 176 12.16 -15.86 5.13
C GLU A 176 12.54 -16.94 6.16
N SER A 177 11.57 -17.46 6.95
CA SER A 177 11.83 -18.51 7.94
C SER A 177 11.82 -19.89 7.27
N PRO A 178 12.89 -20.70 7.34
CA PRO A 178 13.01 -21.99 6.65
C PRO A 178 12.13 -23.12 7.23
N GLU A 179 11.17 -22.85 8.09
CA GLU A 179 10.47 -23.83 8.92
C GLU A 179 9.08 -24.23 8.39
N THR A 180 8.94 -24.57 7.09
CA THR A 180 7.70 -25.18 6.59
C THR A 180 7.91 -26.18 5.44
N ALA A 181 8.98 -26.96 5.46
CA ALA A 181 9.17 -28.08 4.53
C ALA A 181 9.44 -29.41 5.22
N THR A 182 8.79 -29.68 6.37
CA THR A 182 8.75 -31.04 6.89
C THR A 182 7.43 -31.68 6.49
N PHE A 183 7.36 -32.21 5.28
CA PHE A 183 6.38 -33.25 4.96
C PHE A 183 6.66 -34.45 5.87
N PRO A 184 5.69 -34.94 6.63
CA PRO A 184 5.88 -36.21 7.31
C PRO A 184 6.10 -37.29 6.25
N SER A 185 7.31 -37.86 6.24
CA SER A 185 7.60 -39.08 5.49
C SER A 185 6.63 -40.15 5.96
N HIS A 186 5.69 -40.54 5.10
CA HIS A 186 4.89 -41.73 5.29
C HIS A 186 5.84 -42.92 5.33
N SER A 187 6.04 -43.46 6.52
CA SER A 187 6.63 -44.78 6.74
C SER A 187 5.77 -45.78 5.98
N ALA A 188 6.39 -46.45 5.04
CA ALA A 188 5.80 -47.61 4.37
C ALA A 188 5.54 -48.68 5.40
N ASP A 189 4.30 -48.81 5.86
CA ASP A 189 3.85 -49.92 6.67
C ASP A 189 3.82 -51.17 5.81
N THR A 190 4.63 -52.12 6.23
CA THR A 190 4.83 -53.47 5.76
C THR A 190 3.51 -54.26 5.81
N PHE A 191 3.00 -54.66 4.64
CA PHE A 191 1.90 -55.62 4.53
C PHE A 191 2.40 -57.00 4.95
N PRO A 192 1.74 -57.71 5.90
CA PRO A 192 2.05 -59.10 6.19
C PRO A 192 1.57 -60.00 5.04
N ARG A 193 2.48 -60.77 4.46
CA ARG A 193 2.15 -61.87 3.55
C ARG A 193 1.33 -62.93 4.28
N ARG A 194 0.11 -63.19 3.83
CA ARG A 194 -0.65 -64.38 4.20
C ARG A 194 0.02 -65.61 3.55
N GLY A 195 0.45 -66.55 4.42
CA GLY A 195 0.87 -67.88 3.99
C GLY A 195 -0.27 -68.66 3.39
N GLN A 196 0.06 -69.43 2.37
CA GLN A 196 -0.72 -70.55 1.87
C GLN A 196 -0.44 -71.73 2.76
N ASP A 197 -1.51 -72.37 3.24
CA ASP A 197 -1.66 -73.81 3.38
C ASP A 197 -3.15 -74.12 3.18
#